data_ca64cd5bb8c1242a147e35b2fa6c4d07
#
_entry.id   ca64cd5bb8c1242a147e35b2fa6c4d07
#
_cell.length_a   1.000
_cell.length_b   1.000
_cell.length_c   1.000
_cell.angle_alpha   90.00
_cell.angle_beta   90.00
_cell.angle_gamma   90.00
#
_symmetry.space_group_name_H-M   'P 1'
#
loop_
_entity.id
_entity.type
_entity.pdbx_description
1 polymer ?
#
loop_
_entity_poly.entity_id
_entity_poly.type
_entity_poly.pdbx_seq_one_letter_code
_entity_poly.pdbx_strand_id
1 'polypeptide(L)'
;MTHYGIAPLTSMFMFDDTNRSRYDDYRRAVHDSDGLQIMMQNGEQIWRPLANPRRLQSSSFVSSASSSVKGFGLMQRHNQFEDFNDSEARYDKRTSLWIEPLENWGVGEVVLVEIPTPQEVHDNIVAYWQPEDSLLPGNQYDYRYRMHWGPVGPYELEVGRITDTSRGQSINGDDMVFVIDYAGGNTIPNVITDTDAVEIRVTNSAGTVINTSGTLVQATGQYRAFIRIDPGRADLMELRATLHVNGKQWGETWIYRWTQ
;
A
#
# COMPACT_ATOMS: atom_id res chain seq x y z
N MET A 1 21.85 15.27 -14.48
CA MET A 1 21.79 14.01 -13.73
C MET A 1 20.67 13.20 -14.35
N THR A 2 20.95 12.01 -14.84
CA THR A 2 19.93 11.16 -15.44
C THR A 2 19.53 10.14 -14.37
N HIS A 3 18.28 10.19 -13.92
CA HIS A 3 17.74 9.17 -13.03
C HIS A 3 17.22 8.02 -13.89
N TYR A 4 17.54 6.79 -13.51
CA TYR A 4 17.05 5.58 -14.17
C TYR A 4 16.23 4.78 -13.19
N GLY A 5 15.02 4.40 -13.61
CA GLY A 5 14.21 3.41 -12.92
C GLY A 5 14.58 2.01 -13.38
N ILE A 6 14.85 1.12 -12.44
CA ILE A 6 15.12 -0.30 -12.68
C ILE A 6 13.83 -1.09 -12.41
N ALA A 7 13.54 -2.07 -13.28
CA ALA A 7 12.33 -2.89 -13.21
C ALA A 7 11.03 -2.05 -13.05
N PRO A 8 10.76 -1.11 -13.96
CA PRO A 8 9.60 -0.25 -13.84
C PRO A 8 8.31 -1.06 -14.03
N LEU A 9 7.35 -0.75 -13.16
CA LEU A 9 5.97 -1.24 -13.21
C LEU A 9 5.04 -0.08 -13.48
N THR A 10 4.02 -0.31 -14.28
CA THR A 10 2.92 0.65 -14.51
C THR A 10 1.60 0.01 -14.15
N SER A 11 0.65 0.83 -13.74
CA SER A 11 -0.71 0.43 -13.43
C SER A 11 -1.65 1.63 -13.59
N MET A 12 -2.94 1.37 -13.54
CA MET A 12 -3.97 2.39 -13.52
C MET A 12 -4.70 2.36 -12.18
N PHE A 13 -4.94 3.54 -11.60
CA PHE A 13 -5.78 3.72 -10.43
C PHE A 13 -6.59 5.02 -10.60
N MET A 14 -7.89 4.89 -10.83
CA MET A 14 -8.79 6.03 -10.97
C MET A 14 -9.53 6.31 -9.66
N PHE A 15 -10.24 5.34 -9.14
CA PHE A 15 -10.94 5.46 -7.85
C PHE A 15 -11.24 4.11 -7.20
N ASP A 16 -11.44 4.18 -5.90
CA ASP A 16 -12.01 3.19 -5.00
C ASP A 16 -12.95 3.89 -3.99
N ASP A 17 -13.34 3.22 -2.94
CA ASP A 17 -14.21 3.76 -1.89
C ASP A 17 -13.60 4.99 -1.18
N THR A 18 -12.27 5.18 -1.21
CA THR A 18 -11.61 6.32 -0.54
C THR A 18 -11.81 7.65 -1.27
N ASN A 19 -12.04 7.62 -2.58
CA ASN A 19 -12.19 8.83 -3.40
C ASN A 19 -13.34 8.78 -4.41
N ARG A 20 -14.19 7.76 -4.36
CA ARG A 20 -15.32 7.54 -5.28
C ARG A 20 -16.27 8.73 -5.38
N SER A 21 -16.46 9.48 -4.30
CA SER A 21 -17.34 10.66 -4.30
C SER A 21 -16.93 11.76 -5.30
N ARG A 22 -15.74 11.65 -5.90
CA ARG A 22 -15.26 12.56 -6.95
C ARG A 22 -15.73 12.18 -8.35
N TYR A 23 -16.36 11.01 -8.50
CA TYR A 23 -16.72 10.43 -9.77
C TYR A 23 -18.22 10.08 -9.81
N ASP A 24 -18.86 10.40 -10.91
CA ASP A 24 -20.24 9.99 -11.20
C ASP A 24 -20.19 8.69 -12.03
N ASP A 25 -19.96 7.57 -11.34
CA ASP A 25 -19.79 6.25 -11.94
C ASP A 25 -20.59 5.20 -11.16
N TYR A 26 -21.19 4.24 -11.89
CA TYR A 26 -21.96 3.15 -11.26
C TYR A 26 -21.07 2.08 -10.64
N ARG A 27 -19.82 1.95 -11.11
CA ARG A 27 -18.85 0.99 -10.61
C ARG A 27 -18.39 1.36 -9.21
N ARG A 28 -17.96 0.37 -8.43
CA ARG A 28 -17.49 0.61 -7.06
C ARG A 28 -16.04 1.09 -7.04
N ALA A 29 -15.23 0.51 -7.90
CA ALA A 29 -13.83 0.85 -8.05
C ALA A 29 -13.40 0.72 -9.51
N VAL A 30 -12.37 1.45 -9.89
CA VAL A 30 -11.76 1.42 -11.22
C VAL A 30 -10.25 1.49 -11.05
N HIS A 31 -9.58 0.33 -11.05
CA HIS A 31 -8.13 0.22 -10.93
C HIS A 31 -7.63 -1.16 -11.35
N ASP A 32 -6.41 -1.21 -11.86
CA ASP A 32 -5.69 -2.45 -12.19
C ASP A 32 -4.89 -3.00 -11.02
N SER A 33 -4.50 -2.14 -10.07
CA SER A 33 -3.84 -2.49 -8.83
C SER A 33 -4.38 -1.61 -7.70
N ASP A 34 -4.48 -2.16 -6.50
CA ASP A 34 -4.98 -1.45 -5.32
C ASP A 34 -3.88 -1.01 -4.36
N GLY A 35 -2.66 -1.54 -4.49
CA GLY A 35 -1.57 -1.18 -3.61
C GLY A 35 -0.18 -1.54 -4.11
N LEU A 36 0.81 -0.82 -3.58
CA LEU A 36 2.21 -1.19 -3.65
C LEU A 36 2.56 -2.04 -2.42
N GLN A 37 3.04 -3.25 -2.65
CA GLN A 37 3.63 -4.10 -1.62
C GLN A 37 5.15 -4.05 -1.74
N ILE A 38 5.84 -3.92 -0.59
CA ILE A 38 7.30 -4.00 -0.51
C ILE A 38 7.66 -4.98 0.59
N MET A 39 8.65 -5.82 0.33
CA MET A 39 9.22 -6.75 1.29
C MET A 39 10.69 -6.41 1.49
N MET A 40 11.09 -6.22 2.74
CA MET A 40 12.45 -5.88 3.11
C MET A 40 13.20 -7.10 3.65
N GLN A 41 14.53 -7.13 3.54
CA GLN A 41 15.37 -8.23 4.03
C GLN A 41 15.31 -8.40 5.57
N ASN A 42 15.01 -7.34 6.31
CA ASN A 42 14.81 -7.38 7.77
C ASN A 42 13.47 -8.01 8.18
N GLY A 43 12.65 -8.46 7.22
CA GLY A 43 11.34 -9.06 7.45
C GLY A 43 10.18 -8.06 7.48
N GLU A 44 10.43 -6.77 7.34
CA GLU A 44 9.36 -5.79 7.25
C GLU A 44 8.58 -5.98 5.95
N GLN A 45 7.25 -6.00 6.06
CA GLN A 45 6.31 -6.08 4.96
C GLN A 45 5.45 -4.81 4.96
N ILE A 46 5.53 -4.05 3.88
CA ILE A 46 4.87 -2.75 3.75
C ILE A 46 3.72 -2.89 2.76
N TRP A 47 2.58 -2.33 3.12
CA TRP A 47 1.45 -2.11 2.24
C TRP A 47 1.14 -0.63 2.12
N ARG A 48 1.17 -0.12 0.88
CA ARG A 48 0.86 1.26 0.54
C ARG A 48 -0.31 1.25 -0.44
N PRO A 49 -1.56 1.48 0.03
CA PRO A 49 -2.71 1.66 -0.86
C PRO A 49 -2.44 2.75 -1.89
N LEU A 50 -2.81 2.50 -3.14
CA LEU A 50 -2.67 3.49 -4.21
C LEU A 50 -3.72 4.59 -4.07
N ALA A 51 -3.46 5.71 -4.72
CA ALA A 51 -4.40 6.82 -4.78
C ALA A 51 -4.35 7.50 -6.15
N ASN A 52 -5.45 8.14 -6.51
CA ASN A 52 -5.47 9.13 -7.60
C ASN A 52 -5.47 10.53 -6.97
N PRO A 53 -4.30 11.16 -6.84
CA PRO A 53 -4.16 12.42 -6.13
C PRO A 53 -4.67 13.59 -6.99
N ARG A 54 -4.82 14.77 -6.38
CA ARG A 54 -5.14 16.00 -7.12
C ARG A 54 -3.91 16.64 -7.78
N ARG A 55 -2.71 16.27 -7.33
CA ARG A 55 -1.40 16.75 -7.86
C ARG A 55 -0.47 15.56 -7.92
N LEU A 56 0.49 15.61 -8.86
CA LEU A 56 1.56 14.62 -8.94
C LEU A 56 2.18 14.38 -7.56
N GLN A 57 2.29 13.11 -7.19
CA GLN A 57 2.94 12.68 -5.95
C GLN A 57 4.03 11.67 -6.26
N SER A 58 5.09 11.71 -5.45
CA SER A 58 6.13 10.70 -5.45
C SER A 58 6.43 10.31 -4.01
N SER A 59 6.47 9.02 -3.73
CA SER A 59 6.84 8.44 -2.43
C SER A 59 8.06 7.57 -2.59
N SER A 60 9.00 7.66 -1.66
CA SER A 60 10.24 6.88 -1.65
C SER A 60 10.32 5.97 -0.43
N PHE A 61 10.62 4.70 -0.66
CA PHE A 61 10.80 3.69 0.37
C PHE A 61 12.27 3.27 0.37
N VAL A 62 13.02 3.90 1.28
CA VAL A 62 14.48 3.80 1.33
C VAL A 62 14.91 2.42 1.83
N SER A 63 15.80 1.80 1.11
CA SER A 63 16.56 0.62 1.53
C SER A 63 17.95 1.03 2.02
N SER A 64 18.49 0.29 2.94
CA SER A 64 19.82 0.51 3.50
C SER A 64 20.68 -0.73 3.34
N ALA A 65 21.97 -0.62 3.64
CA ALA A 65 22.89 -1.76 3.63
C ALA A 65 22.44 -2.88 4.61
N SER A 66 21.74 -2.51 5.71
CA SER A 66 21.22 -3.45 6.71
C SER A 66 19.80 -3.94 6.43
N SER A 67 19.09 -3.30 5.51
CA SER A 67 17.72 -3.66 5.12
C SER A 67 17.48 -3.33 3.67
N SER A 68 18.02 -4.17 2.78
CA SER A 68 17.78 -4.07 1.34
C SER A 68 16.39 -4.57 0.96
N VAL A 69 15.92 -4.20 -0.22
CA VAL A 69 14.65 -4.68 -0.77
C VAL A 69 14.79 -6.15 -1.18
N LYS A 70 13.89 -6.98 -0.67
CA LYS A 70 13.71 -8.37 -1.06
C LYS A 70 12.78 -8.51 -2.27
N GLY A 71 11.89 -7.55 -2.45
CA GLY A 71 11.01 -7.45 -3.61
C GLY A 71 9.95 -6.36 -3.44
N PHE A 72 9.31 -6.01 -4.55
CA PHE A 72 8.21 -5.06 -4.59
C PHE A 72 7.25 -5.37 -5.74
N GLY A 73 6.03 -4.91 -5.64
CA GLY A 73 5.06 -5.14 -6.70
C GLY A 73 3.81 -4.28 -6.59
N LEU A 74 3.19 -4.04 -7.73
CA LEU A 74 1.85 -3.48 -7.83
C LEU A 74 0.85 -4.64 -7.78
N MET A 75 0.05 -4.65 -6.71
CA MET A 75 -0.78 -5.78 -6.35
C MET A 75 -2.25 -5.43 -6.50
N GLN A 76 -3.04 -6.41 -6.98
CA GLN A 76 -4.49 -6.36 -6.99
C GLN A 76 -5.02 -7.39 -5.98
N ARG A 77 -5.42 -6.93 -4.81
CA ARG A 77 -5.95 -7.77 -3.72
C ARG A 77 -7.45 -7.95 -3.81
N HIS A 78 -8.15 -6.95 -4.34
CA HIS A 78 -9.56 -7.02 -4.70
C HIS A 78 -9.70 -7.74 -6.03
N ASN A 79 -10.37 -8.88 -6.03
CA ASN A 79 -10.47 -9.76 -7.22
C ASN A 79 -11.83 -10.43 -7.36
N GLN A 80 -12.83 -9.95 -6.63
CA GLN A 80 -14.20 -10.41 -6.79
C GLN A 80 -14.95 -9.44 -7.72
N PHE A 81 -15.90 -9.94 -8.48
CA PHE A 81 -16.72 -9.10 -9.37
C PHE A 81 -17.43 -7.98 -8.58
N GLU A 82 -17.86 -8.29 -7.37
CA GLU A 82 -18.58 -7.38 -6.47
C GLU A 82 -17.72 -6.19 -6.00
N ASP A 83 -16.39 -6.33 -6.02
CA ASP A 83 -15.48 -5.23 -5.66
C ASP A 83 -15.54 -4.09 -6.68
N PHE A 84 -15.77 -4.40 -7.94
CA PHE A 84 -15.78 -3.45 -9.06
C PHE A 84 -17.16 -3.23 -9.66
N ASN A 85 -17.96 -4.28 -9.75
CA ASN A 85 -19.26 -4.29 -10.42
C ASN A 85 -19.18 -3.90 -11.91
N ASP A 86 -18.09 -4.31 -12.57
CA ASP A 86 -17.76 -3.97 -13.95
C ASP A 86 -17.72 -5.21 -14.84
N SER A 87 -18.62 -5.28 -15.80
CA SER A 87 -18.74 -6.38 -16.75
C SER A 87 -17.92 -6.19 -18.03
N GLU A 88 -17.38 -4.99 -18.28
CA GLU A 88 -16.69 -4.65 -19.52
C GLU A 88 -15.17 -4.74 -19.38
N ALA A 89 -14.56 -3.91 -18.55
CA ALA A 89 -13.11 -3.87 -18.36
C ALA A 89 -12.61 -5.00 -17.46
N ARG A 90 -13.50 -5.60 -16.64
CA ARG A 90 -13.23 -6.75 -15.80
C ARG A 90 -11.99 -6.56 -14.92
N TYR A 91 -11.99 -5.49 -14.13
CA TYR A 91 -10.90 -5.18 -13.18
C TYR A 91 -10.68 -6.29 -12.15
N ASP A 92 -11.71 -7.08 -11.83
CA ASP A 92 -11.62 -8.28 -11.02
C ASP A 92 -10.67 -9.36 -11.58
N LYS A 93 -10.33 -9.29 -12.87
CA LYS A 93 -9.42 -10.22 -13.56
C LYS A 93 -8.00 -9.69 -13.76
N ARG A 94 -7.73 -8.46 -13.31
CA ARG A 94 -6.37 -7.90 -13.40
C ARG A 94 -5.43 -8.65 -12.49
N THR A 95 -4.22 -8.87 -12.96
CA THR A 95 -3.22 -9.66 -12.25
C THR A 95 -2.18 -8.78 -11.58
N SER A 96 -1.69 -9.19 -10.43
CA SER A 96 -0.58 -8.55 -9.76
C SER A 96 0.74 -8.84 -10.47
N LEU A 97 1.70 -7.94 -10.34
CA LEU A 97 3.07 -8.15 -10.80
C LEU A 97 4.05 -7.84 -9.68
N TRP A 98 4.87 -8.84 -9.34
CA TRP A 98 5.91 -8.76 -8.33
C TRP A 98 7.29 -8.85 -8.96
N ILE A 99 8.21 -7.98 -8.53
CA ILE A 99 9.63 -7.99 -8.88
C ILE A 99 10.42 -8.62 -7.74
N GLU A 100 11.14 -9.65 -8.05
CA GLU A 100 12.10 -10.32 -7.15
C GLU A 100 13.53 -10.05 -7.63
N PRO A 101 14.33 -9.22 -6.94
CA PRO A 101 15.76 -9.12 -7.19
C PRO A 101 16.43 -10.49 -7.03
N LEU A 102 17.20 -10.93 -8.03
CA LEU A 102 17.97 -12.19 -7.97
C LEU A 102 19.34 -12.00 -7.30
N GLU A 103 19.69 -10.77 -6.99
CA GLU A 103 20.91 -10.36 -6.29
C GLU A 103 20.63 -9.12 -5.44
N ASN A 104 21.54 -8.81 -4.54
CA ASN A 104 21.40 -7.57 -3.76
C ASN A 104 21.66 -6.35 -4.67
N TRP A 105 20.62 -5.52 -4.83
CA TRP A 105 20.72 -4.29 -5.62
C TRP A 105 21.36 -3.12 -4.87
N GLY A 106 21.76 -3.32 -3.61
CA GLY A 106 22.47 -2.32 -2.81
C GLY A 106 21.54 -1.33 -2.12
N VAL A 107 22.10 -0.15 -1.89
CA VAL A 107 21.36 0.98 -1.29
C VAL A 107 20.61 1.72 -2.40
N GLY A 108 19.39 2.12 -2.09
CA GLY A 108 18.53 2.81 -3.04
C GLY A 108 17.12 2.92 -2.48
N GLU A 109 16.14 3.08 -3.34
CA GLU A 109 14.76 3.25 -2.94
C GLU A 109 13.79 2.63 -3.95
N VAL A 110 12.68 2.11 -3.45
CA VAL A 110 11.50 1.87 -4.29
C VAL A 110 10.75 3.20 -4.38
N VAL A 111 10.56 3.67 -5.59
CA VAL A 111 9.84 4.92 -5.87
C VAL A 111 8.45 4.57 -6.38
N LEU A 112 7.43 5.22 -5.79
CA LEU A 112 6.05 5.19 -6.27
C LEU A 112 5.68 6.58 -6.78
N VAL A 113 5.24 6.67 -8.03
CA VAL A 113 4.73 7.90 -8.64
C VAL A 113 3.24 7.73 -8.91
N GLU A 114 2.45 8.67 -8.42
CA GLU A 114 1.00 8.73 -8.60
C GLU A 114 0.65 10.02 -9.36
N ILE A 115 0.18 9.86 -10.59
CA ILE A 115 -0.13 10.96 -11.50
C ILE A 115 -1.64 11.20 -11.47
N PRO A 116 -2.13 12.44 -11.33
CA PRO A 116 -3.56 12.72 -11.41
C PRO A 116 -4.14 12.28 -12.75
N THR A 117 -5.24 11.55 -12.72
CA THR A 117 -5.97 11.21 -13.96
C THR A 117 -7.48 11.38 -13.79
N PRO A 118 -8.17 11.96 -14.76
CA PRO A 118 -9.63 11.99 -14.80
C PRO A 118 -10.24 10.78 -15.52
N GLN A 119 -9.42 9.90 -16.12
CA GLN A 119 -9.86 8.82 -17.00
C GLN A 119 -9.10 7.53 -16.76
N GLU A 120 -9.78 6.40 -16.93
CA GLU A 120 -9.24 5.06 -16.75
C GLU A 120 -8.29 4.59 -17.86
N VAL A 121 -8.16 5.34 -18.95
CA VAL A 121 -7.28 4.98 -20.08
C VAL A 121 -5.80 5.32 -19.83
N HIS A 122 -5.48 5.95 -18.71
CA HIS A 122 -4.12 6.38 -18.41
C HIS A 122 -3.49 5.46 -17.36
N ASP A 123 -2.35 4.88 -17.67
CA ASP A 123 -1.47 4.23 -16.70
C ASP A 123 -0.83 5.31 -15.83
N ASN A 124 -1.52 5.69 -14.78
CA ASN A 124 -1.17 6.84 -13.94
C ASN A 124 -0.34 6.47 -12.70
N ILE A 125 -0.04 5.20 -12.52
CA ILE A 125 0.76 4.68 -11.44
C ILE A 125 2.06 4.11 -12.00
N VAL A 126 3.19 4.50 -11.41
CA VAL A 126 4.51 3.96 -11.76
C VAL A 126 5.26 3.59 -10.48
N ALA A 127 5.82 2.38 -10.44
CA ALA A 127 6.73 1.97 -9.37
C ALA A 127 8.03 1.44 -9.98
N TYR A 128 9.17 1.77 -9.36
CA TYR A 128 10.48 1.31 -9.83
C TYR A 128 11.51 1.35 -8.71
N TRP A 129 12.60 0.63 -8.89
CA TRP A 129 13.79 0.75 -8.06
C TRP A 129 14.70 1.86 -8.59
N GLN A 130 15.20 2.70 -7.69
CA GLN A 130 16.19 3.73 -7.97
C GLN A 130 17.44 3.49 -7.09
N PRO A 131 18.61 3.19 -7.67
CA PRO A 131 19.84 3.10 -6.88
C PRO A 131 20.23 4.47 -6.31
N GLU A 132 20.86 4.47 -5.13
CA GLU A 132 21.39 5.70 -4.50
C GLU A 132 22.47 6.33 -5.34
N ASP A 133 23.37 5.50 -5.88
CA ASP A 133 24.46 5.97 -6.73
C ASP A 133 23.97 6.35 -8.12
N SER A 134 24.42 7.52 -8.58
CA SER A 134 24.15 7.96 -9.96
C SER A 134 24.87 7.05 -10.96
N LEU A 135 24.17 6.64 -12.01
CA LEU A 135 24.77 5.91 -13.10
C LEU A 135 25.72 6.83 -13.88
N LEU A 136 27.00 6.44 -13.97
CA LEU A 136 28.05 7.24 -14.62
C LEU A 136 28.20 6.85 -16.10
N PRO A 137 28.42 7.82 -16.98
CA PRO A 137 28.69 7.55 -18.39
C PRO A 137 29.89 6.62 -18.57
N GLY A 138 29.77 5.64 -19.45
CA GLY A 138 30.82 4.66 -19.75
C GLY A 138 30.90 3.46 -18.83
N ASN A 139 30.17 3.43 -17.73
CA ASN A 139 30.05 2.27 -16.86
C ASN A 139 28.92 1.36 -17.35
N GLN A 140 29.07 0.08 -17.07
CA GLN A 140 28.04 -0.93 -17.26
C GLN A 140 27.46 -1.31 -15.91
N TYR A 141 26.13 -1.43 -15.85
CA TYR A 141 25.37 -1.81 -14.66
C TYR A 141 24.42 -2.94 -15.04
N ASP A 142 24.51 -4.05 -14.35
CA ASP A 142 23.71 -5.23 -14.62
C ASP A 142 22.76 -5.48 -13.43
N TYR A 143 21.46 -5.55 -13.70
CA TYR A 143 20.43 -5.84 -12.71
C TYR A 143 19.64 -7.05 -13.16
N ARG A 144 19.62 -8.10 -12.33
CA ARG A 144 18.87 -9.32 -12.58
C ARG A 144 17.70 -9.44 -11.64
N TYR A 145 16.53 -9.73 -12.18
CA TYR A 145 15.32 -9.92 -11.42
C TYR A 145 14.40 -10.92 -12.10
N ARG A 146 13.46 -11.44 -11.32
CA ARG A 146 12.37 -12.28 -11.80
C ARG A 146 11.05 -11.54 -11.65
N MET A 147 10.19 -11.65 -12.64
CA MET A 147 8.82 -11.18 -12.61
C MET A 147 7.89 -12.33 -12.29
N HIS A 148 7.03 -12.15 -11.28
CA HIS A 148 6.00 -13.09 -10.92
C HIS A 148 4.64 -12.47 -11.20
N TRP A 149 3.93 -13.08 -12.12
CA TRP A 149 2.56 -12.70 -12.48
C TRP A 149 1.58 -13.62 -11.76
N GLY A 150 0.61 -13.08 -11.05
CA GLY A 150 -0.37 -13.89 -10.34
C GLY A 150 -1.17 -13.07 -9.31
N PRO A 151 -2.12 -13.71 -8.63
CA PRO A 151 -2.99 -13.02 -7.66
C PRO A 151 -2.27 -12.67 -6.35
N VAL A 152 -1.13 -13.29 -6.08
CA VAL A 152 -0.31 -13.07 -4.87
C VAL A 152 1.17 -13.07 -5.25
N GLY A 153 1.99 -12.39 -4.45
CA GLY A 153 3.44 -12.45 -4.59
C GLY A 153 3.98 -13.86 -4.26
N PRO A 154 5.24 -14.16 -4.62
CA PRO A 154 5.85 -15.48 -4.46
C PRO A 154 6.21 -15.83 -3.01
N TYR A 155 6.02 -14.90 -2.08
CA TYR A 155 6.35 -15.08 -0.68
C TYR A 155 5.11 -15.29 0.17
N GLU A 156 5.21 -16.20 1.12
CA GLU A 156 4.20 -16.31 2.17
C GLU A 156 4.29 -15.09 3.09
N LEU A 157 3.14 -14.51 3.41
CA LEU A 157 3.06 -13.45 4.41
C LEU A 157 3.21 -14.09 5.79
N GLU A 158 4.32 -13.77 6.46
CA GLU A 158 4.58 -14.19 7.84
C GLU A 158 3.79 -13.35 8.86
N VAL A 159 3.10 -12.31 8.38
CA VAL A 159 2.27 -11.38 9.18
C VAL A 159 0.87 -11.32 8.61
N GLY A 160 -0.08 -10.80 9.41
CA GLY A 160 -1.45 -10.56 8.97
C GLY A 160 -1.47 -9.58 7.79
N ARG A 161 -2.30 -9.92 6.80
CA ARG A 161 -2.42 -9.15 5.55
C ARG A 161 -3.42 -8.02 5.72
N ILE A 162 -3.10 -6.84 5.25
CA ILE A 162 -4.06 -5.76 5.06
C ILE A 162 -4.93 -6.11 3.86
N THR A 163 -6.24 -6.17 4.08
CA THR A 163 -7.22 -6.54 3.04
C THR A 163 -7.94 -5.34 2.48
N ASP A 164 -8.12 -4.31 3.30
CA ASP A 164 -8.83 -3.11 2.87
C ASP A 164 -8.33 -1.87 3.63
N THR A 165 -8.48 -0.71 3.01
CA THR A 165 -8.24 0.60 3.59
C THR A 165 -9.38 1.53 3.19
N SER A 166 -10.07 2.08 4.17
CA SER A 166 -11.11 3.09 3.97
C SER A 166 -10.79 4.35 4.75
N ARG A 167 -11.32 5.49 4.33
CA ARG A 167 -11.19 6.74 5.05
C ARG A 167 -12.45 7.60 4.95
N GLY A 168 -12.64 8.44 5.94
CA GLY A 168 -13.76 9.38 5.94
C GLY A 168 -13.57 10.46 7.00
N GLN A 169 -14.46 11.44 6.99
CA GLN A 169 -14.59 12.38 8.08
C GLN A 169 -15.33 11.75 9.27
N SER A 170 -14.96 12.14 10.47
CA SER A 170 -15.70 11.79 11.67
C SER A 170 -17.10 12.43 11.64
N ILE A 171 -18.10 11.70 12.13
CA ILE A 171 -19.50 12.16 12.17
C ILE A 171 -19.65 13.46 13.00
N ASN A 172 -18.80 13.66 13.99
CA ASN A 172 -18.94 14.74 14.98
C ASN A 172 -17.82 15.79 14.92
N GLY A 173 -17.08 15.90 13.81
CA GLY A 173 -15.98 16.87 13.74
C GLY A 173 -15.23 16.86 12.40
N ASP A 174 -14.20 17.68 12.33
CA ASP A 174 -13.34 17.82 11.15
C ASP A 174 -12.21 16.77 11.11
N ASP A 175 -12.21 15.86 12.07
CA ASP A 175 -11.19 14.81 12.15
C ASP A 175 -11.34 13.79 11.02
N MET A 176 -10.21 13.26 10.59
CA MET A 176 -10.15 12.13 9.65
C MET A 176 -10.14 10.81 10.41
N VAL A 177 -10.87 9.84 9.89
CA VAL A 177 -10.86 8.45 10.36
C VAL A 177 -10.29 7.59 9.24
N PHE A 178 -9.22 6.86 9.55
CA PHE A 178 -8.68 5.80 8.68
C PHE A 178 -9.08 4.47 9.28
N VAL A 179 -9.53 3.58 8.41
CA VAL A 179 -9.97 2.23 8.76
C VAL A 179 -9.10 1.26 7.99
N ILE A 180 -8.48 0.30 8.70
CA ILE A 180 -7.59 -0.69 8.12
C ILE A 180 -8.07 -2.06 8.55
N ASP A 181 -8.41 -2.91 7.57
CA ASP A 181 -8.82 -4.28 7.81
C ASP A 181 -7.66 -5.24 7.65
N TYR A 182 -7.44 -6.07 8.66
CA TYR A 182 -6.41 -7.09 8.68
C TYR A 182 -7.01 -8.48 8.70
N ALA A 183 -6.52 -9.35 7.84
CA ALA A 183 -6.76 -10.79 7.90
C ALA A 183 -5.49 -11.53 8.35
N GLY A 184 -5.61 -12.79 8.75
CA GLY A 184 -4.45 -13.61 9.00
C GLY A 184 -3.61 -13.83 7.74
N GLY A 185 -2.32 -14.11 7.94
CA GLY A 185 -1.42 -14.59 6.89
C GLY A 185 -1.48 -16.12 6.75
N ASN A 186 -0.70 -16.67 5.82
CA ASN A 186 -0.67 -18.12 5.59
C ASN A 186 -0.19 -18.93 6.80
N THR A 187 0.66 -18.32 7.65
CA THR A 187 1.25 -18.94 8.85
C THR A 187 0.66 -18.40 10.16
N ILE A 188 -0.11 -17.32 10.11
CA ILE A 188 -0.72 -16.69 11.27
C ILE A 188 -2.21 -17.01 11.29
N PRO A 189 -2.75 -17.58 12.40
CA PRO A 189 -4.17 -17.84 12.52
C PRO A 189 -4.98 -16.55 12.31
N ASN A 190 -6.14 -16.69 11.69
CA ASN A 190 -7.09 -15.59 11.46
C ASN A 190 -7.64 -14.95 12.76
N VAL A 191 -7.19 -15.37 13.93
CA VAL A 191 -7.92 -15.08 15.17
C VAL A 191 -7.03 -14.25 16.10
N ILE A 192 -7.29 -12.94 16.10
CA ILE A 192 -7.10 -12.11 17.28
C ILE A 192 -8.31 -12.38 18.16
N THR A 193 -8.10 -12.85 19.38
CA THR A 193 -9.17 -13.13 20.33
C THR A 193 -9.44 -11.92 21.23
N ASP A 194 -10.59 -11.89 21.90
CA ASP A 194 -10.93 -10.81 22.85
C ASP A 194 -9.98 -10.74 24.06
N THR A 195 -9.18 -11.78 24.28
CA THR A 195 -8.18 -11.84 25.36
C THR A 195 -6.80 -11.34 24.93
N ASP A 196 -6.57 -11.11 23.66
CA ASP A 196 -5.29 -10.63 23.15
C ASP A 196 -5.10 -9.13 23.44
N ALA A 197 -3.89 -8.76 23.86
CA ALA A 197 -3.51 -7.36 23.97
C ALA A 197 -3.16 -6.81 22.58
N VAL A 198 -4.09 -6.04 21.99
CA VAL A 198 -3.91 -5.44 20.67
C VAL A 198 -3.51 -3.98 20.81
N GLU A 199 -2.44 -3.59 20.13
CA GLU A 199 -1.92 -2.23 20.09
C GLU A 199 -1.75 -1.77 18.63
N ILE A 200 -2.29 -0.60 18.30
CA ILE A 200 -2.10 0.06 17.01
C ILE A 200 -1.10 1.20 17.23
N ARG A 201 0.09 1.06 16.69
CA ARG A 201 1.15 2.08 16.76
C ARG A 201 1.10 2.93 15.51
N VAL A 202 0.99 4.25 15.70
CA VAL A 202 0.88 5.21 14.60
C VAL A 202 2.00 6.23 14.72
N THR A 203 2.65 6.51 13.60
CA THR A 203 3.51 7.68 13.42
C THR A 203 2.99 8.51 12.26
N ASN A 204 3.10 9.83 12.37
CA ASN A 204 2.58 10.78 11.39
C ASN A 204 3.52 11.98 11.25
N SER A 205 3.57 12.56 10.06
CA SER A 205 4.42 13.71 9.76
C SER A 205 3.77 15.06 10.17
N ALA A 206 2.45 15.08 10.26
CA ALA A 206 1.67 16.26 10.63
C ALA A 206 0.31 15.84 11.22
N GLY A 207 -0.41 16.79 11.82
CA GLY A 207 -1.67 16.52 12.52
C GLY A 207 -1.45 15.89 13.90
N THR A 208 -2.52 15.57 14.58
CA THR A 208 -2.52 14.99 15.93
C THR A 208 -3.36 13.72 15.96
N VAL A 209 -2.75 12.59 16.30
CA VAL A 209 -3.50 11.35 16.55
C VAL A 209 -4.35 11.54 17.80
N ILE A 210 -5.66 11.50 17.64
CA ILE A 210 -6.62 11.68 18.75
C ILE A 210 -6.79 10.36 19.48
N ASN A 211 -6.97 9.28 18.73
CA ASN A 211 -7.23 7.97 19.30
C ASN A 211 -6.95 6.87 18.25
N THR A 212 -6.59 5.70 18.75
CA THR A 212 -6.60 4.43 18.01
C THR A 212 -7.48 3.44 18.73
N SER A 213 -8.24 2.65 17.97
CA SER A 213 -9.09 1.59 18.51
C SER A 213 -9.21 0.48 17.48
N GLY A 214 -9.75 -0.65 17.87
CA GLY A 214 -9.99 -1.73 16.92
C GLY A 214 -11.00 -2.73 17.45
N THR A 215 -11.50 -3.55 16.56
CA THR A 215 -12.50 -4.57 16.88
C THR A 215 -12.39 -5.76 15.92
N LEU A 216 -12.74 -6.93 16.41
CA LEU A 216 -12.92 -8.10 15.57
C LEU A 216 -14.26 -7.98 14.82
N VAL A 217 -14.20 -8.03 13.50
CA VAL A 217 -15.40 -8.05 12.65
C VAL A 217 -15.91 -9.48 12.57
N GLN A 218 -16.91 -9.82 13.37
CA GLN A 218 -17.48 -11.17 13.50
C GLN A 218 -17.90 -11.79 12.16
N ALA A 219 -18.41 -10.96 11.25
CA ALA A 219 -18.90 -11.42 9.95
C ALA A 219 -17.79 -11.92 9.01
N THR A 220 -16.58 -11.38 9.11
CA THR A 220 -15.46 -11.68 8.21
C THR A 220 -14.28 -12.35 8.92
N GLY A 221 -14.25 -12.32 10.25
CA GLY A 221 -13.12 -12.79 11.05
C GLY A 221 -11.87 -11.88 10.95
N GLN A 222 -12.01 -10.70 10.34
CA GLN A 222 -10.94 -9.72 10.20
C GLN A 222 -10.85 -8.83 11.43
N TYR A 223 -9.66 -8.31 11.71
CA TYR A 223 -9.48 -7.27 12.72
C TYR A 223 -9.50 -5.90 12.05
N ARG A 224 -10.41 -5.04 12.47
CA ARG A 224 -10.58 -3.68 11.96
C ARG A 224 -9.95 -2.69 12.92
N ALA A 225 -8.92 -2.01 12.45
CA ALA A 225 -8.24 -0.93 13.16
C ALA A 225 -8.78 0.43 12.73
N PHE A 226 -9.00 1.32 13.70
CA PHE A 226 -9.41 2.70 13.48
C PHE A 226 -8.32 3.63 13.98
N ILE A 227 -7.97 4.61 13.14
CA ILE A 227 -7.04 5.69 13.49
C ILE A 227 -7.77 7.00 13.26
N ARG A 228 -7.98 7.75 14.34
CA ARG A 228 -8.62 9.06 14.29
C ARG A 228 -7.57 10.15 14.45
N ILE A 229 -7.51 11.07 13.49
CA ILE A 229 -6.49 12.12 13.41
C ILE A 229 -7.16 13.47 13.15
N ASP A 230 -6.80 14.47 13.95
CA ASP A 230 -7.05 15.87 13.61
C ASP A 230 -5.94 16.35 12.66
N PRO A 231 -6.24 16.64 11.39
CA PRO A 231 -5.26 17.15 10.44
C PRO A 231 -4.81 18.58 10.77
N GLY A 232 -5.56 19.33 11.55
CA GLY A 232 -5.29 20.73 11.85
C GLY A 232 -5.24 21.57 10.57
N ARG A 233 -4.07 22.17 10.29
CA ARG A 233 -3.82 22.97 9.08
C ARG A 233 -2.95 22.26 8.04
N ALA A 234 -2.77 20.95 8.18
CA ALA A 234 -1.92 20.20 7.27
C ALA A 234 -2.62 19.99 5.92
N ASP A 235 -1.94 20.32 4.85
CA ASP A 235 -2.37 19.99 3.48
C ASP A 235 -1.93 18.58 3.07
N LEU A 236 -0.96 18.01 3.81
CA LEU A 236 -0.39 16.68 3.58
C LEU A 236 0.01 16.03 4.91
N MET A 237 -0.29 14.75 5.05
CA MET A 237 0.18 13.91 6.15
C MET A 237 0.72 12.58 5.59
N GLU A 238 1.91 12.20 6.01
CA GLU A 238 2.42 10.83 5.87
C GLU A 238 2.06 10.06 7.14
N LEU A 239 1.43 8.94 6.97
CA LEU A 239 0.97 8.08 8.05
C LEU A 239 1.64 6.71 7.94
N ARG A 240 2.06 6.17 9.08
CA ARG A 240 2.55 4.81 9.19
C ARG A 240 1.89 4.16 10.38
N ALA A 241 1.28 2.99 10.18
CA ALA A 241 0.66 2.22 11.24
C ALA A 241 1.14 0.77 11.24
N THR A 242 1.30 0.21 12.43
CA THR A 242 1.60 -1.21 12.65
C THR A 242 0.65 -1.77 13.70
N LEU A 243 0.12 -2.96 13.44
CA LEU A 243 -0.70 -3.71 14.38
C LEU A 243 0.16 -4.70 15.15
N HIS A 244 0.09 -4.64 16.48
CA HIS A 244 0.80 -5.52 17.39
C HIS A 244 -0.18 -6.35 18.21
N VAL A 245 0.10 -7.62 18.36
CA VAL A 245 -0.68 -8.54 19.19
C VAL A 245 0.28 -9.15 20.23
N ASN A 246 -0.05 -9.01 21.51
CA ASN A 246 0.78 -9.48 22.61
C ASN A 246 2.25 -8.98 22.52
N GLY A 247 2.42 -7.74 22.09
CA GLY A 247 3.71 -7.06 21.97
C GLY A 247 4.54 -7.37 20.71
N LYS A 248 4.07 -8.27 19.84
CA LYS A 248 4.72 -8.60 18.56
C LYS A 248 3.97 -7.97 17.41
N GLN A 249 4.69 -7.47 16.40
CA GLN A 249 4.04 -7.03 15.17
C GLN A 249 3.31 -8.22 14.54
N TRP A 250 2.01 -8.04 14.31
CA TRP A 250 1.14 -9.08 13.78
C TRP A 250 0.72 -8.79 12.34
N GLY A 251 0.62 -7.53 11.94
CA GLY A 251 0.16 -7.12 10.61
C GLY A 251 1.25 -6.48 9.76
N GLU A 252 1.00 -6.42 8.46
CA GLU A 252 1.80 -5.60 7.55
C GLU A 252 1.89 -4.16 8.06
N THR A 253 2.98 -3.48 7.76
CA THR A 253 3.09 -2.05 7.97
C THR A 253 2.23 -1.32 6.95
N TRP A 254 1.22 -0.62 7.41
CA TRP A 254 0.42 0.26 6.57
C TRP A 254 1.07 1.63 6.45
N ILE A 255 1.22 2.12 5.22
CA ILE A 255 1.69 3.47 4.93
C ILE A 255 0.65 4.16 4.06
N TYR A 256 0.33 5.40 4.39
CA TYR A 256 -0.64 6.19 3.65
C TYR A 256 -0.21 7.65 3.55
N ARG A 257 -0.39 8.24 2.38
CA ARG A 257 -0.26 9.68 2.19
C ARG A 257 -1.66 10.28 2.06
N TRP A 258 -2.02 11.09 3.03
CA TRP A 258 -3.25 11.86 2.96
C TRP A 258 -2.95 13.27 2.45
N THR A 259 -3.81 13.77 1.55
CA THR A 259 -3.84 15.17 1.10
C THR A 259 -5.26 15.70 1.17
N GLN A 260 -5.39 16.98 1.44
CA GLN A 260 -6.65 17.70 1.51
C GLN A 260 -7.36 17.77 0.14
#